data_0a855027e31e79d2a8eb5639fe3fe170
#
_entry.id   0a855027e31e79d2a8eb5639fe3fe170
#
_cell.length_a   1.000
_cell.length_b   1.000
_cell.length_c   1.000
_cell.angle_alpha   90.00
_cell.angle_beta   90.00
_cell.angle_gamma   90.00
#
_symmetry.space_group_name_H-M   'P 1'
#
loop_
_entity.id
_entity.type
_entity.pdbx_description
1 polymer ?
#
loop_
_entity_poly.entity_id
_entity_poly.type
_entity_poly.pdbx_seq_one_letter_code
_entity_poly.pdbx_strand_id
1 'polypeptide(L)'
;KSAELDKPQEWRDKDGRLPENLPKIASDGKTRYLGPLHSGDEPFMLAKNLDGVAVLVDKNRIKSGIFAIEHLGCDTLLLDDGMQYLKLAHELDIVLVDCGAPFGTGAMLPRGTLREPRSSLARASYIILTKCGGKPQDELISAITKYNPVADIIVSDHGPRYLENVFTGERLPLKALRGKWVACLSGIARPESFENSLRSLGAHVEICRRFPDHHWFEQTELQEFYDRCADRAMDMIVTTEKDAVRLEKPEEKPEVPIYFLRIEVEIYQ
;
A
#
# COMPACT_ATOMS: atom_id res chain seq x y z
N LYS A 1 24.26 0.26 -2.99
CA LYS A 1 24.00 0.66 -4.40
C LYS A 1 23.09 -0.40 -4.98
N SER A 2 21.76 -0.23 -4.89
CA SER A 2 20.83 -1.03 -5.68
C SER A 2 21.16 -0.74 -7.14
N ALA A 3 21.55 -1.77 -7.88
CA ALA A 3 21.81 -1.66 -9.30
C ALA A 3 20.51 -1.14 -9.96
N GLU A 4 20.53 0.08 -10.49
CA GLU A 4 19.53 0.48 -11.47
C GLU A 4 19.72 -0.49 -12.63
N LEU A 5 18.72 -1.34 -12.86
CA LEU A 5 18.71 -2.21 -14.01
C LEU A 5 18.81 -1.33 -15.27
N ASP A 6 19.65 -1.74 -16.22
CA ASP A 6 19.76 -1.05 -17.50
C ASP A 6 18.38 -0.99 -18.16
N LYS A 7 17.96 0.21 -18.49
CA LYS A 7 16.67 0.44 -19.11
C LYS A 7 16.66 -0.08 -20.54
N PRO A 8 15.52 -0.61 -21.02
CA PRO A 8 15.40 -1.21 -22.33
C PRO A 8 15.89 -0.31 -23.46
N GLN A 9 16.46 -0.93 -24.49
CA GLN A 9 16.95 -0.21 -25.68
C GLN A 9 15.82 0.50 -26.43
N GLU A 10 14.61 -0.07 -26.40
CA GLU A 10 13.40 0.46 -27.02
C GLU A 10 12.92 1.80 -26.45
N TRP A 11 13.37 2.15 -25.24
CA TRP A 11 13.07 3.46 -24.64
C TRP A 11 14.09 4.54 -25.02
N ARG A 12 15.09 4.17 -25.81
CA ARG A 12 16.13 5.08 -26.26
C ARG A 12 15.81 5.57 -27.67
N ASP A 13 16.18 6.82 -27.91
CA ASP A 13 16.12 7.37 -29.26
C ASP A 13 17.15 6.70 -30.19
N LYS A 14 17.15 7.11 -31.47
CA LYS A 14 18.11 6.63 -32.49
C LYS A 14 19.58 6.88 -32.12
N ASP A 15 19.84 7.83 -31.22
CA ASP A 15 21.19 8.17 -30.74
C ASP A 15 21.52 7.42 -29.43
N GLY A 16 20.65 6.51 -28.99
CA GLY A 16 20.80 5.69 -27.77
C GLY A 16 20.52 6.44 -26.46
N ARG A 17 19.91 7.64 -26.53
CA ARG A 17 19.61 8.47 -25.36
C ARG A 17 18.22 8.19 -24.82
N LEU A 18 18.10 8.12 -23.49
CA LEU A 18 16.78 8.11 -22.83
C LEU A 18 16.12 9.49 -22.96
N PRO A 19 14.76 9.56 -22.98
CA PRO A 19 14.04 10.83 -22.96
C PRO A 19 14.51 11.72 -21.80
N GLU A 20 14.76 12.99 -22.07
CA GLU A 20 15.23 13.96 -21.05
C GLU A 20 14.29 14.03 -19.83
N ASN A 21 13.00 13.78 -20.05
CA ASN A 21 11.95 13.83 -19.04
C ASN A 21 11.39 12.45 -18.70
N LEU A 22 12.24 11.42 -18.61
CA LEU A 22 11.79 10.09 -18.24
C LEU A 22 11.12 10.08 -16.86
N PRO A 23 9.90 9.52 -16.71
CA PRO A 23 9.32 9.30 -15.39
C PRO A 23 10.14 8.26 -14.61
N LYS A 24 9.98 8.20 -13.30
CA LYS A 24 10.51 7.09 -12.52
C LYS A 24 9.68 5.84 -12.81
N ILE A 25 10.29 4.84 -13.42
CA ILE A 25 9.63 3.59 -13.77
C ILE A 25 9.99 2.57 -12.70
N ALA A 26 9.05 2.27 -11.79
CA ALA A 26 9.23 1.23 -10.80
C ALA A 26 9.14 -0.16 -11.45
N SER A 27 8.18 -0.34 -12.37
CA SER A 27 8.01 -1.55 -13.19
C SER A 27 7.37 -1.21 -14.54
N ASP A 28 7.71 -1.99 -15.58
CA ASP A 28 7.02 -2.00 -16.87
C ASP A 28 5.92 -3.07 -16.95
N GLY A 29 5.61 -3.72 -15.83
CA GLY A 29 4.69 -4.85 -15.74
C GLY A 29 5.36 -6.23 -15.83
N LYS A 30 6.64 -6.30 -16.21
CA LYS A 30 7.44 -7.54 -16.29
C LYS A 30 8.72 -7.43 -15.46
N THR A 31 9.40 -6.32 -15.59
CA THR A 31 10.70 -6.05 -14.96
C THR A 31 10.57 -4.90 -13.97
N ARG A 32 11.12 -5.08 -12.79
CA ARG A 32 11.22 -4.03 -11.76
C ARG A 32 12.56 -3.33 -11.90
N TYR A 33 12.55 -2.02 -12.13
CA TYR A 33 13.75 -1.20 -12.39
C TYR A 33 14.24 -0.44 -11.17
N LEU A 34 13.35 -0.14 -10.21
CA LEU A 34 13.67 0.66 -9.03
C LEU A 34 13.34 -0.12 -7.76
N GLY A 35 14.23 -0.01 -6.77
CA GLY A 35 13.95 -0.46 -5.41
C GLY A 35 13.11 0.56 -4.62
N PRO A 36 12.66 0.19 -3.41
CA PRO A 36 11.77 1.02 -2.59
C PRO A 36 12.38 2.37 -2.21
N LEU A 37 13.70 2.47 -2.07
CA LEU A 37 14.41 3.73 -1.80
C LEU A 37 14.21 4.79 -2.91
N HIS A 38 14.07 4.35 -4.16
CA HIS A 38 14.00 5.25 -5.31
C HIS A 38 12.58 5.45 -5.84
N SER A 39 11.74 4.43 -5.75
CA SER A 39 10.35 4.49 -6.18
C SER A 39 9.39 4.95 -5.07
N GLY A 40 9.73 4.70 -3.82
CA GLY A 40 8.84 4.75 -2.66
C GLY A 40 8.28 3.37 -2.30
N ASP A 41 7.84 3.21 -1.05
CA ASP A 41 7.36 1.92 -0.50
C ASP A 41 6.13 1.41 -1.25
N GLU A 42 5.11 2.26 -1.41
CA GLU A 42 3.84 1.89 -2.03
C GLU A 42 3.99 1.57 -3.52
N PRO A 43 4.65 2.40 -4.35
CA PRO A 43 4.91 2.03 -5.74
C PRO A 43 5.74 0.76 -5.89
N PHE A 44 6.71 0.52 -5.00
CA PHE A 44 7.48 -0.72 -5.03
C PHE A 44 6.63 -1.93 -4.65
N MET A 45 5.78 -1.80 -3.63
CA MET A 45 4.82 -2.83 -3.24
C MET A 45 3.86 -3.17 -4.37
N LEU A 46 3.31 -2.16 -5.06
CA LEU A 46 2.48 -2.35 -6.25
C LEU A 46 3.23 -3.07 -7.36
N ALA A 47 4.46 -2.62 -7.68
CA ALA A 47 5.31 -3.26 -8.69
C ALA A 47 5.69 -4.71 -8.35
N LYS A 48 5.71 -5.07 -7.05
CA LYS A 48 5.96 -6.45 -6.60
C LYS A 48 4.73 -7.35 -6.77
N ASN A 49 3.53 -6.79 -6.58
CA ASN A 49 2.28 -7.56 -6.49
C ASN A 49 1.47 -7.61 -7.78
N LEU A 50 1.73 -6.71 -8.74
CA LEU A 50 0.92 -6.56 -9.94
C LEU A 50 1.71 -7.02 -11.16
N ASP A 51 1.47 -8.27 -11.59
CA ASP A 51 2.01 -8.79 -12.84
C ASP A 51 1.26 -8.20 -14.03
N GLY A 52 2.00 -7.80 -15.07
CA GLY A 52 1.43 -7.21 -16.28
C GLY A 52 0.97 -5.76 -16.15
N VAL A 53 1.20 -5.12 -14.98
CA VAL A 53 0.84 -3.72 -14.74
C VAL A 53 2.09 -2.87 -14.59
N ALA A 54 2.23 -1.86 -15.43
CA ALA A 54 3.32 -0.90 -15.31
C ALA A 54 3.07 0.06 -14.13
N VAL A 55 4.11 0.33 -13.34
CA VAL A 55 4.06 1.24 -12.20
C VAL A 55 5.06 2.38 -12.40
N LEU A 56 4.54 3.59 -12.56
CA LEU A 56 5.31 4.81 -12.81
C LEU A 56 5.09 5.82 -11.68
N VAL A 57 6.14 6.55 -11.33
CA VAL A 57 6.09 7.57 -10.27
C VAL A 57 6.57 8.91 -10.81
N ASP A 58 5.67 9.89 -10.84
CA ASP A 58 6.02 11.27 -11.23
C ASP A 58 4.98 12.26 -10.66
N LYS A 59 5.43 13.47 -10.36
CA LYS A 59 4.52 14.57 -9.99
C LYS A 59 3.70 15.05 -11.18
N ASN A 60 4.25 14.93 -12.39
CA ASN A 60 3.55 15.25 -13.64
C ASN A 60 2.89 13.99 -14.20
N ARG A 61 1.62 13.77 -13.85
CA ARG A 61 0.83 12.60 -14.27
C ARG A 61 0.61 12.55 -15.79
N ILE A 62 0.57 13.71 -16.47
CA ILE A 62 0.42 13.78 -17.93
C ILE A 62 1.66 13.19 -18.59
N LYS A 63 2.85 13.57 -18.14
CA LYS A 63 4.12 13.03 -18.65
C LYS A 63 4.20 11.51 -18.49
N SER A 64 3.87 11.01 -17.30
CA SER A 64 3.87 9.56 -17.03
C SER A 64 2.85 8.83 -17.88
N GLY A 65 1.66 9.41 -18.08
CA GLY A 65 0.59 8.83 -18.89
C GLY A 65 0.99 8.72 -20.35
N ILE A 66 1.57 9.79 -20.94
CA ILE A 66 2.08 9.78 -22.31
C ILE A 66 3.14 8.68 -22.48
N PHE A 67 4.10 8.61 -21.55
CA PHE A 67 5.14 7.57 -21.58
C PHE A 67 4.54 6.16 -21.50
N ALA A 68 3.57 5.93 -20.61
CA ALA A 68 2.91 4.64 -20.46
C ALA A 68 2.20 4.19 -21.76
N ILE A 69 1.55 5.12 -22.46
CA ILE A 69 0.86 4.84 -23.73
C ILE A 69 1.87 4.59 -24.85
N GLU A 70 2.83 5.49 -25.03
CA GLU A 70 3.72 5.48 -26.21
C GLU A 70 4.83 4.42 -26.14
N HIS A 71 5.33 4.13 -24.93
CA HIS A 71 6.49 3.24 -24.75
C HIS A 71 6.15 1.91 -24.07
N LEU A 72 5.07 1.84 -23.27
CA LEU A 72 4.67 0.62 -22.57
C LEU A 72 3.40 -0.02 -23.13
N GLY A 73 2.73 0.66 -24.09
CA GLY A 73 1.51 0.15 -24.75
C GLY A 73 0.31 0.05 -23.82
N CYS A 74 0.27 0.89 -22.77
CA CYS A 74 -0.87 0.91 -21.85
C CYS A 74 -2.07 1.58 -22.51
N ASP A 75 -3.23 0.93 -22.45
CA ASP A 75 -4.52 1.44 -22.92
C ASP A 75 -5.36 2.06 -21.80
N THR A 76 -5.04 1.71 -20.56
CA THR A 76 -5.74 2.15 -19.35
C THR A 76 -4.75 2.72 -18.34
N LEU A 77 -5.08 3.88 -17.77
CA LEU A 77 -4.24 4.55 -16.78
C LEU A 77 -5.02 4.69 -15.47
N LEU A 78 -4.46 4.15 -14.38
CA LEU A 78 -4.97 4.31 -13.03
C LEU A 78 -4.11 5.31 -12.25
N LEU A 79 -4.72 6.38 -11.75
CA LEU A 79 -4.05 7.37 -10.93
C LEU A 79 -4.32 7.11 -9.45
N ASP A 80 -3.27 6.84 -8.70
CA ASP A 80 -3.35 6.86 -7.25
C ASP A 80 -3.44 8.30 -6.75
N ASP A 81 -4.42 8.55 -5.85
CA ASP A 81 -4.73 9.89 -5.31
C ASP A 81 -4.98 10.92 -6.43
N GLY A 82 -5.73 10.49 -7.47
CA GLY A 82 -5.90 11.21 -8.73
C GLY A 82 -6.96 12.32 -8.71
N MET A 83 -7.96 12.25 -7.83
CA MET A 83 -9.16 13.11 -7.86
C MET A 83 -8.84 14.62 -7.83
N GLN A 84 -7.76 15.05 -7.18
CA GLN A 84 -7.31 16.44 -7.13
C GLN A 84 -6.45 16.85 -8.33
N TYR A 85 -6.10 15.92 -9.22
CA TYR A 85 -5.25 16.22 -10.37
C TYR A 85 -6.07 16.75 -11.56
N LEU A 86 -6.70 17.91 -11.40
CA LEU A 86 -7.64 18.52 -12.36
C LEU A 86 -7.02 18.92 -13.72
N LYS A 87 -5.69 18.80 -13.88
CA LYS A 87 -5.00 19.06 -15.16
C LYS A 87 -5.18 17.95 -16.19
N LEU A 88 -5.65 16.78 -15.76
CA LEU A 88 -5.94 15.62 -16.59
C LEU A 88 -7.43 15.32 -16.48
N ALA A 89 -8.12 15.17 -17.60
CA ALA A 89 -9.49 14.70 -17.59
C ALA A 89 -9.53 13.22 -17.20
N HIS A 90 -10.40 12.88 -16.27
CA HIS A 90 -10.65 11.49 -15.85
C HIS A 90 -11.96 11.01 -16.47
N GLU A 91 -11.97 9.79 -16.96
CA GLU A 91 -13.21 9.15 -17.41
C GLU A 91 -14.00 8.59 -16.22
N LEU A 92 -13.30 8.07 -15.23
CA LEU A 92 -13.87 7.55 -13.99
C LEU A 92 -13.13 8.11 -12.78
N ASP A 93 -13.87 8.64 -11.82
CA ASP A 93 -13.37 8.99 -10.49
C ASP A 93 -13.92 7.99 -9.46
N ILE A 94 -13.02 7.24 -8.80
CA ILE A 94 -13.35 6.31 -7.73
C ILE A 94 -12.93 6.93 -6.41
N VAL A 95 -13.88 7.15 -5.50
CA VAL A 95 -13.63 7.75 -4.19
C VAL A 95 -13.75 6.69 -3.09
N LEU A 96 -12.73 6.58 -2.26
CA LEU A 96 -12.71 5.70 -1.09
C LEU A 96 -13.15 6.49 0.15
N VAL A 97 -14.12 5.96 0.90
CA VAL A 97 -14.62 6.55 2.14
C VAL A 97 -14.44 5.57 3.29
N ASP A 98 -13.61 5.93 4.27
CA ASP A 98 -13.39 5.13 5.48
C ASP A 98 -14.62 5.21 6.39
N CYS A 99 -15.33 4.09 6.58
CA CYS A 99 -16.54 4.03 7.42
C CYS A 99 -16.30 4.45 8.88
N GLY A 100 -15.07 4.29 9.39
CA GLY A 100 -14.71 4.69 10.76
C GLY A 100 -14.55 6.21 10.94
N ALA A 101 -14.24 6.94 9.85
CA ALA A 101 -14.07 8.39 9.86
C ALA A 101 -14.39 9.01 8.48
N PRO A 102 -15.64 8.90 7.98
CA PRO A 102 -15.98 9.12 6.57
C PRO A 102 -15.67 10.53 6.07
N PHE A 103 -15.74 11.53 6.94
CA PHE A 103 -15.45 12.93 6.59
C PHE A 103 -14.43 13.55 7.57
N GLY A 104 -13.64 12.72 8.25
CA GLY A 104 -12.67 13.16 9.22
C GLY A 104 -13.26 14.11 10.25
N THR A 105 -12.65 15.31 10.42
CA THR A 105 -13.17 16.36 11.32
C THR A 105 -14.34 17.16 10.73
N GLY A 106 -14.73 16.89 9.49
CA GLY A 106 -15.77 17.62 8.78
C GLY A 106 -15.36 19.00 8.24
N ALA A 107 -14.16 19.46 8.54
CA ALA A 107 -13.60 20.72 8.08
C ALA A 107 -12.48 20.51 7.07
N MET A 108 -12.27 21.49 6.18
CA MET A 108 -11.18 21.50 5.22
C MET A 108 -9.84 21.85 5.86
N LEU A 109 -8.74 21.44 5.22
CA LEU A 109 -7.40 21.93 5.57
C LEU A 109 -7.33 23.47 5.55
N PRO A 110 -6.57 24.09 6.45
CA PRO A 110 -5.78 23.52 7.54
C PRO A 110 -6.56 23.25 8.84
N ARG A 111 -7.83 23.65 8.92
CA ARG A 111 -8.65 23.50 10.14
C ARG A 111 -9.08 22.06 10.41
N GLY A 112 -9.17 21.26 9.38
CA GLY A 112 -9.56 19.84 9.44
C GLY A 112 -8.75 18.98 8.51
N THR A 113 -9.28 17.82 8.15
CA THR A 113 -8.59 16.79 7.36
C THR A 113 -9.06 16.68 5.92
N LEU A 114 -10.15 17.36 5.56
CA LEU A 114 -10.66 17.30 4.19
C LEU A 114 -9.77 18.10 3.23
N ARG A 115 -9.38 17.48 2.12
CA ARG A 115 -8.67 18.15 1.02
C ARG A 115 -9.63 18.94 0.13
N GLU A 116 -10.87 18.48 0.04
CA GLU A 116 -11.95 19.12 -0.73
C GLU A 116 -13.27 19.13 0.05
N PRO A 117 -14.20 20.03 -0.27
CA PRO A 117 -15.52 20.03 0.37
C PRO A 117 -16.29 18.76 -0.01
N ARG A 118 -17.23 18.35 0.84
CA ARG A 118 -18.06 17.16 0.60
C ARG A 118 -18.84 17.20 -0.72
N SER A 119 -19.16 18.41 -1.20
CA SER A 119 -19.81 18.61 -2.51
C SER A 119 -18.95 18.10 -3.69
N SER A 120 -17.65 17.97 -3.53
CA SER A 120 -16.77 17.39 -4.55
C SER A 120 -17.05 15.91 -4.84
N LEU A 121 -17.76 15.22 -3.93
CA LEU A 121 -18.27 13.87 -4.19
C LEU A 121 -19.17 13.81 -5.46
N ALA A 122 -19.75 14.94 -5.87
CA ALA A 122 -20.54 15.00 -7.11
C ALA A 122 -19.76 14.59 -8.38
N ARG A 123 -18.41 14.61 -8.34
CA ARG A 123 -17.58 14.16 -9.47
C ARG A 123 -17.34 12.65 -9.49
N ALA A 124 -17.55 11.96 -8.37
CA ALA A 124 -17.28 10.54 -8.27
C ALA A 124 -18.21 9.73 -9.17
N SER A 125 -17.64 8.80 -9.94
CA SER A 125 -18.39 7.78 -10.68
C SER A 125 -18.77 6.62 -9.77
N TYR A 126 -17.84 6.23 -8.90
CA TYR A 126 -18.01 5.18 -7.89
C TYR A 126 -17.57 5.68 -6.51
N ILE A 127 -18.27 5.25 -5.48
CA ILE A 127 -17.90 5.52 -4.08
C ILE A 127 -17.77 4.19 -3.36
N ILE A 128 -16.55 3.85 -2.91
CA ILE A 128 -16.29 2.60 -2.20
C ILE A 128 -16.18 2.91 -0.71
N LEU A 129 -17.12 2.39 0.06
CA LEU A 129 -17.08 2.42 1.52
C LEU A 129 -16.10 1.34 1.99
N THR A 130 -15.12 1.73 2.80
CA THR A 130 -14.06 0.82 3.28
C THR A 130 -14.08 0.68 4.78
N LYS A 131 -13.60 -0.45 5.31
CA LYS A 131 -13.52 -0.74 6.76
C LYS A 131 -14.87 -0.65 7.47
N CYS A 132 -15.91 -1.14 6.84
CA CYS A 132 -17.28 -1.08 7.36
C CYS A 132 -17.55 -2.08 8.48
N GLY A 133 -16.70 -3.11 8.66
CA GLY A 133 -16.78 -4.09 9.75
C GLY A 133 -18.06 -4.95 9.70
N GLY A 134 -18.57 -5.21 8.49
CA GLY A 134 -19.79 -5.98 8.27
C GLY A 134 -21.07 -5.31 8.79
N LYS A 135 -21.03 -4.02 9.12
CA LYS A 135 -22.19 -3.29 9.66
C LYS A 135 -22.97 -2.58 8.55
N PRO A 136 -24.31 -2.45 8.68
CA PRO A 136 -25.12 -1.62 7.79
C PRO A 136 -24.60 -0.17 7.79
N GLN A 137 -24.59 0.46 6.61
CA GLN A 137 -24.07 1.82 6.41
C GLN A 137 -25.14 2.80 5.93
N ASP A 138 -26.41 2.56 6.23
CA ASP A 138 -27.56 3.30 5.69
C ASP A 138 -27.49 4.82 5.93
N GLU A 139 -27.05 5.23 7.13
CA GLU A 139 -26.88 6.65 7.47
C GLU A 139 -25.77 7.30 6.65
N LEU A 140 -24.64 6.63 6.49
CA LEU A 140 -23.51 7.11 5.69
C LEU A 140 -23.89 7.16 4.22
N ILE A 141 -24.53 6.12 3.69
CA ILE A 141 -25.04 6.08 2.32
C ILE A 141 -26.01 7.23 2.08
N SER A 142 -26.97 7.45 2.98
CA SER A 142 -27.91 8.58 2.89
C SER A 142 -27.21 9.93 2.92
N ALA A 143 -26.15 10.07 3.72
CA ALA A 143 -25.37 11.30 3.79
C ALA A 143 -24.58 11.57 2.49
N ILE A 144 -24.03 10.53 1.87
CA ILE A 144 -23.29 10.60 0.61
C ILE A 144 -24.24 10.90 -0.56
N THR A 145 -25.38 10.23 -0.63
CA THR A 145 -26.38 10.37 -1.69
C THR A 145 -26.91 11.82 -1.80
N LYS A 146 -26.90 12.59 -0.70
CA LYS A 146 -27.22 14.02 -0.74
C LYS A 146 -26.28 14.85 -1.61
N TYR A 147 -25.03 14.42 -1.74
CA TYR A 147 -24.01 15.10 -2.55
C TYR A 147 -23.87 14.48 -3.94
N ASN A 148 -24.08 13.16 -4.03
CA ASN A 148 -24.02 12.43 -5.30
C ASN A 148 -25.10 11.34 -5.35
N PRO A 149 -26.25 11.63 -5.96
CA PRO A 149 -27.37 10.68 -6.07
C PRO A 149 -27.19 9.66 -7.21
N VAL A 150 -26.15 9.80 -8.04
CA VAL A 150 -25.96 8.98 -9.25
C VAL A 150 -24.79 8.02 -9.18
N ALA A 151 -23.84 8.24 -8.26
CA ALA A 151 -22.71 7.34 -8.11
C ALA A 151 -23.14 5.99 -7.54
N ASP A 152 -22.58 4.92 -8.08
CA ASP A 152 -22.71 3.59 -7.48
C ASP A 152 -21.92 3.51 -6.18
N ILE A 153 -22.59 3.06 -5.12
CA ILE A 153 -21.97 2.90 -3.78
C ILE A 153 -21.68 1.42 -3.55
N ILE A 154 -20.41 1.10 -3.34
CA ILE A 154 -19.91 -0.26 -3.11
C ILE A 154 -19.45 -0.35 -1.66
N VAL A 155 -19.88 -1.39 -0.94
CA VAL A 155 -19.43 -1.66 0.43
C VAL A 155 -18.29 -2.66 0.41
N SER A 156 -17.21 -2.34 1.12
CA SER A 156 -16.05 -3.21 1.22
C SER A 156 -15.44 -3.22 2.62
N ASP A 157 -14.64 -4.23 2.87
CA ASP A 157 -13.82 -4.33 4.06
C ASP A 157 -12.37 -4.70 3.74
N HIS A 158 -11.49 -4.52 4.71
CA HIS A 158 -10.11 -4.98 4.62
C HIS A 158 -9.95 -6.21 5.50
N GLY A 159 -9.72 -7.35 4.88
CA GLY A 159 -9.55 -8.63 5.57
C GLY A 159 -8.12 -9.17 5.51
N PRO A 160 -7.58 -9.70 6.62
CA PRO A 160 -6.34 -10.47 6.58
C PRO A 160 -6.56 -11.77 5.81
N ARG A 161 -5.59 -12.18 4.97
CA ARG A 161 -5.69 -13.35 4.10
C ARG A 161 -4.72 -14.47 4.47
N TYR A 162 -3.46 -14.13 4.60
CA TYR A 162 -2.39 -15.06 4.93
C TYR A 162 -1.18 -14.32 5.48
N LEU A 163 -0.23 -15.08 6.01
CA LEU A 163 1.10 -14.61 6.32
C LEU A 163 2.04 -15.01 5.18
N GLU A 164 2.94 -14.11 4.77
CA GLU A 164 3.96 -14.42 3.79
C GLU A 164 5.35 -14.11 4.36
N ASN A 165 6.26 -15.07 4.29
CA ASN A 165 7.63 -14.87 4.74
C ASN A 165 8.31 -13.81 3.86
N VAL A 166 8.88 -12.78 4.50
CA VAL A 166 9.43 -11.61 3.81
C VAL A 166 10.54 -11.97 2.82
N PHE A 167 11.32 -13.01 3.12
CA PHE A 167 12.54 -13.34 2.36
C PHE A 167 12.38 -14.58 1.47
N THR A 168 11.55 -15.53 1.87
CA THR A 168 11.36 -16.78 1.13
C THR A 168 10.10 -16.81 0.28
N GLY A 169 9.11 -15.96 0.58
CA GLY A 169 7.80 -15.98 -0.05
C GLY A 169 6.91 -17.15 0.38
N GLU A 170 7.32 -17.94 1.37
CA GLU A 170 6.51 -19.01 1.94
C GLU A 170 5.23 -18.44 2.56
N ARG A 171 4.08 -19.04 2.24
CA ARG A 171 2.78 -18.61 2.74
C ARG A 171 2.25 -19.53 3.82
N LEU A 172 1.77 -18.93 4.90
CA LEU A 172 1.10 -19.61 5.99
C LEU A 172 -0.35 -19.12 6.12
N PRO A 173 -1.31 -20.02 6.41
CA PRO A 173 -2.69 -19.62 6.69
C PRO A 173 -2.78 -18.85 8.02
N LEU A 174 -3.78 -17.98 8.17
CA LEU A 174 -3.99 -17.19 9.39
C LEU A 174 -4.05 -18.01 10.68
N LYS A 175 -4.56 -19.26 10.59
CA LYS A 175 -4.60 -20.19 11.72
C LYS A 175 -3.23 -20.49 12.34
N ALA A 176 -2.13 -20.25 11.58
CA ALA A 176 -0.77 -20.41 12.09
C ALA A 176 -0.41 -19.42 13.20
N LEU A 177 -1.19 -18.32 13.36
CA LEU A 177 -1.04 -17.35 14.46
C LEU A 177 -1.60 -17.83 15.79
N ARG A 178 -2.53 -18.78 15.77
CA ARG A 178 -3.27 -19.20 16.99
C ARG A 178 -2.34 -19.76 18.05
N GLY A 179 -2.35 -19.14 19.22
CA GLY A 179 -1.54 -19.55 20.37
C GLY A 179 -0.03 -19.30 20.22
N LYS A 180 0.39 -18.59 19.15
CA LYS A 180 1.78 -18.26 18.91
C LYS A 180 2.21 -17.01 19.63
N TRP A 181 3.43 -17.02 20.17
CA TRP A 181 4.10 -15.83 20.73
C TRP A 181 4.72 -15.02 19.61
N VAL A 182 4.18 -13.82 19.39
CA VAL A 182 4.47 -13.01 18.22
C VAL A 182 5.12 -11.69 18.65
N ALA A 183 6.22 -11.36 17.97
CA ALA A 183 6.78 -10.02 18.01
C ALA A 183 6.27 -9.20 16.81
N CYS A 184 5.91 -7.93 17.04
CA CYS A 184 5.47 -7.01 16.01
C CYS A 184 6.54 -5.99 15.66
N LEU A 185 6.76 -5.77 14.37
CA LEU A 185 7.58 -4.69 13.82
C LEU A 185 6.69 -3.83 12.93
N SER A 186 6.60 -2.52 13.19
CA SER A 186 5.78 -1.64 12.33
C SER A 186 6.29 -0.20 12.31
N GLY A 187 6.25 0.41 11.11
CA GLY A 187 6.50 1.82 10.85
C GLY A 187 5.33 2.42 10.06
N ILE A 188 4.14 2.39 10.66
CA ILE A 188 2.87 2.86 10.09
C ILE A 188 2.17 3.82 11.04
N ALA A 189 1.24 4.62 10.51
CA ALA A 189 0.53 5.67 11.27
C ALA A 189 -0.35 5.14 12.43
N ARG A 190 -0.84 3.87 12.36
CA ARG A 190 -1.73 3.27 13.37
C ARG A 190 -1.26 1.87 13.77
N PRO A 191 -0.15 1.74 14.51
CA PRO A 191 0.43 0.45 14.88
C PRO A 191 -0.49 -0.39 15.76
N GLU A 192 -1.28 0.23 16.64
CA GLU A 192 -2.21 -0.47 17.53
C GLU A 192 -3.29 -1.25 16.75
N SER A 193 -3.74 -0.71 15.62
CA SER A 193 -4.73 -1.39 14.76
C SER A 193 -4.17 -2.70 14.19
N PHE A 194 -2.91 -2.67 13.75
CA PHE A 194 -2.21 -3.86 13.26
C PHE A 194 -2.01 -4.90 14.37
N GLU A 195 -1.51 -4.48 15.54
CA GLU A 195 -1.33 -5.37 16.69
C GLU A 195 -2.64 -6.01 17.17
N ASN A 196 -3.72 -5.22 17.18
CA ASN A 196 -5.06 -5.73 17.54
C ASN A 196 -5.59 -6.74 16.50
N SER A 197 -5.27 -6.54 15.23
CA SER A 197 -5.59 -7.52 14.18
C SER A 197 -4.89 -8.86 14.44
N LEU A 198 -3.62 -8.87 14.83
CA LEU A 198 -2.92 -10.11 15.19
C LEU A 198 -3.50 -10.77 16.43
N ARG A 199 -3.85 -9.99 17.46
CA ARG A 199 -4.51 -10.52 18.67
C ARG A 199 -5.88 -11.14 18.35
N SER A 200 -6.66 -10.52 17.49
CA SER A 200 -7.96 -11.04 17.05
C SER A 200 -7.85 -12.35 16.26
N LEU A 201 -6.71 -12.57 15.61
CA LEU A 201 -6.38 -13.82 14.92
C LEU A 201 -5.86 -14.91 15.86
N GLY A 202 -5.76 -14.63 17.17
CA GLY A 202 -5.38 -15.57 18.21
C GLY A 202 -3.88 -15.59 18.54
N ALA A 203 -3.10 -14.59 18.14
CA ALA A 203 -1.71 -14.44 18.52
C ALA A 203 -1.54 -13.83 19.91
N HIS A 204 -0.51 -14.29 20.63
CA HIS A 204 -0.02 -13.63 21.84
C HIS A 204 1.04 -12.61 21.43
N VAL A 205 0.63 -11.34 21.27
CA VAL A 205 1.52 -10.25 20.90
C VAL A 205 2.28 -9.76 22.13
N GLU A 206 3.55 -10.16 22.25
CA GLU A 206 4.39 -9.93 23.43
C GLU A 206 5.33 -8.73 23.26
N ILE A 207 5.98 -8.62 22.12
CA ILE A 207 6.95 -7.57 21.84
C ILE A 207 6.43 -6.72 20.68
N CYS A 208 6.41 -5.38 20.86
CA CYS A 208 6.09 -4.46 19.79
C CYS A 208 7.21 -3.46 19.61
N ARG A 209 7.84 -3.45 18.44
CA ARG A 209 8.76 -2.40 18.03
C ARG A 209 8.06 -1.49 17.03
N ARG A 210 7.78 -0.27 17.47
CA ARG A 210 7.08 0.75 16.67
C ARG A 210 8.08 1.79 16.21
N PHE A 211 8.03 2.14 14.93
CA PHE A 211 8.82 3.19 14.32
C PHE A 211 7.91 4.29 13.76
N PRO A 212 8.43 5.49 13.52
CA PRO A 212 7.68 6.51 12.77
C PRO A 212 7.22 6.00 11.40
N ASP A 213 6.12 6.56 10.88
CA ASP A 213 5.64 6.21 9.54
C ASP A 213 6.72 6.52 8.49
N HIS A 214 6.91 5.61 7.52
CA HIS A 214 7.95 5.65 6.50
C HIS A 214 9.41 5.57 7.02
N HIS A 215 9.65 5.09 8.26
CA HIS A 215 11.00 4.89 8.79
C HIS A 215 11.80 3.90 7.95
N TRP A 216 13.03 4.23 7.59
CA TRP A 216 14.02 3.28 7.05
C TRP A 216 14.70 2.56 8.19
N PHE A 217 14.58 1.26 8.19
CA PHE A 217 15.16 0.42 9.24
C PHE A 217 16.68 0.33 9.07
N GLU A 218 17.42 0.71 10.08
CA GLU A 218 18.86 0.48 10.11
C GLU A 218 19.14 -0.97 10.47
N GLN A 219 20.21 -1.55 9.90
CA GLN A 219 20.57 -2.94 10.19
C GLN A 219 20.81 -3.21 11.67
N THR A 220 21.44 -2.27 12.37
CA THR A 220 21.67 -2.35 13.81
C THR A 220 20.38 -2.40 14.62
N GLU A 221 19.39 -1.55 14.28
CA GLU A 221 18.07 -1.54 14.92
C GLU A 221 17.31 -2.85 14.72
N LEU A 222 17.43 -3.44 13.52
CA LEU A 222 16.81 -4.72 13.18
C LEU A 222 17.50 -5.88 13.89
N GLN A 223 18.83 -5.89 13.93
CA GLN A 223 19.58 -6.95 14.59
C GLN A 223 19.28 -6.99 16.09
N GLU A 224 19.33 -5.84 16.78
CA GLU A 224 18.95 -5.75 18.20
C GLU A 224 17.53 -6.27 18.47
N PHE A 225 16.61 -6.01 17.54
CA PHE A 225 15.24 -6.50 17.66
C PHE A 225 15.15 -8.01 17.42
N TYR A 226 15.87 -8.55 16.45
CA TYR A 226 15.90 -9.99 16.14
C TYR A 226 16.51 -10.79 17.30
N ASP A 227 17.63 -10.33 17.87
CA ASP A 227 18.28 -10.95 19.01
C ASP A 227 17.33 -10.98 20.22
N ARG A 228 16.66 -9.87 20.49
CA ARG A 228 15.64 -9.80 21.56
C ARG A 228 14.49 -10.76 21.33
N CYS A 229 14.06 -10.97 20.09
CA CYS A 229 13.01 -11.92 19.76
C CYS A 229 13.47 -13.36 19.96
N ALA A 230 14.71 -13.68 19.62
CA ALA A 230 15.33 -14.98 19.85
C ALA A 230 15.47 -15.26 21.36
N ASP A 231 16.03 -14.33 22.13
CA ASP A 231 16.19 -14.44 23.60
C ASP A 231 14.86 -14.69 24.33
N ARG A 232 13.77 -14.14 23.79
CA ARG A 232 12.41 -14.30 24.33
C ARG A 232 11.66 -15.48 23.73
N ALA A 233 12.33 -16.31 22.92
CA ALA A 233 11.76 -17.48 22.24
C ALA A 233 10.44 -17.17 21.51
N MET A 234 10.41 -16.08 20.76
CA MET A 234 9.25 -15.74 19.92
C MET A 234 9.10 -16.77 18.80
N ASP A 235 7.86 -17.19 18.53
CA ASP A 235 7.58 -18.13 17.45
C ASP A 235 7.77 -17.49 16.05
N MET A 236 7.44 -16.20 15.94
CA MET A 236 7.59 -15.44 14.69
C MET A 236 7.59 -13.92 14.94
N ILE A 237 8.17 -13.20 14.00
CA ILE A 237 8.05 -11.75 13.87
C ILE A 237 7.03 -11.48 12.78
N VAL A 238 6.06 -10.59 13.05
CA VAL A 238 5.07 -10.18 12.04
C VAL A 238 5.14 -8.68 11.82
N THR A 239 5.19 -8.30 10.55
CA THR A 239 5.21 -6.90 10.11
C THR A 239 4.05 -6.61 9.14
N THR A 240 3.93 -5.38 8.68
CA THR A 240 3.01 -5.02 7.60
C THR A 240 3.67 -5.25 6.23
N GLU A 241 2.88 -5.42 5.17
CA GLU A 241 3.43 -5.55 3.82
C GLU A 241 4.18 -4.29 3.38
N LYS A 242 3.69 -3.10 3.77
CA LYS A 242 4.35 -1.81 3.52
C LYS A 242 5.74 -1.75 4.19
N ASP A 243 5.87 -2.28 5.38
CA ASP A 243 7.15 -2.32 6.09
C ASP A 243 8.07 -3.41 5.53
N ALA A 244 7.51 -4.56 5.16
CA ALA A 244 8.26 -5.70 4.63
C ALA A 244 9.10 -5.36 3.38
N VAL A 245 8.64 -4.43 2.54
CA VAL A 245 9.39 -4.01 1.34
C VAL A 245 10.63 -3.17 1.67
N ARG A 246 10.73 -2.64 2.90
CA ARG A 246 11.88 -1.87 3.40
C ARG A 246 12.86 -2.72 4.20
N LEU A 247 12.50 -3.97 4.52
CA LEU A 247 13.39 -4.88 5.23
C LEU A 247 14.44 -5.42 4.27
N GLU A 248 15.69 -5.11 4.54
CA GLU A 248 16.81 -5.70 3.82
C GLU A 248 17.02 -7.15 4.26
N LYS A 249 17.42 -7.98 3.31
CA LYS A 249 17.72 -9.38 3.62
C LYS A 249 18.95 -9.41 4.53
N PRO A 250 18.83 -9.95 5.75
CA PRO A 250 19.95 -10.03 6.67
C PRO A 250 21.06 -10.96 6.10
N GLU A 251 22.30 -10.71 6.49
CA GLU A 251 23.45 -11.54 6.07
C GLU A 251 23.30 -12.98 6.55
N GLU A 252 22.86 -13.15 7.78
CA GLU A 252 22.55 -14.44 8.37
C GLU A 252 21.04 -14.65 8.46
N LYS A 253 20.60 -15.91 8.31
CA LYS A 253 19.17 -16.24 8.44
C LYS A 253 18.72 -15.97 9.87
N PRO A 254 17.69 -15.13 10.10
CA PRO A 254 17.17 -14.88 11.43
C PRO A 254 16.70 -16.19 12.09
N GLU A 255 17.00 -16.36 13.37
CA GLU A 255 16.52 -17.51 14.15
C GLU A 255 14.99 -17.54 14.21
N VAL A 256 14.37 -16.36 14.38
CA VAL A 256 12.93 -16.18 14.40
C VAL A 256 12.44 -15.79 12.99
N PRO A 257 11.54 -16.56 12.36
CA PRO A 257 11.08 -16.28 11.01
C PRO A 257 10.26 -14.99 10.96
N ILE A 258 10.41 -14.24 9.86
CA ILE A 258 9.77 -12.93 9.66
C ILE A 258 8.72 -13.04 8.56
N TYR A 259 7.48 -12.71 8.91
CA TYR A 259 6.33 -12.71 8.01
C TYR A 259 5.70 -11.32 7.93
N PHE A 260 5.04 -11.01 6.84
CA PHE A 260 4.08 -9.93 6.81
C PHE A 260 2.64 -10.46 6.74
N LEU A 261 1.71 -9.68 7.29
CA LEU A 261 0.29 -9.98 7.21
C LEU A 261 -0.26 -9.39 5.92
N ARG A 262 -0.67 -10.25 4.98
CA ARG A 262 -1.37 -9.84 3.76
C ARG A 262 -2.78 -9.41 4.08
N ILE A 263 -3.15 -8.21 3.63
CA ILE A 263 -4.50 -7.67 3.74
C ILE A 263 -5.03 -7.45 2.33
N GLU A 264 -6.27 -7.85 2.10
CA GLU A 264 -6.96 -7.66 0.82
C GLU A 264 -8.32 -7.00 1.05
N VAL A 265 -8.81 -6.33 0.00
CA VAL A 265 -10.15 -5.75 -0.01
C VAL A 265 -11.16 -6.84 -0.33
N GLU A 266 -12.20 -6.94 0.49
CA GLU A 266 -13.39 -7.77 0.25
C GLU A 266 -14.55 -6.86 -0.13
N ILE A 267 -15.13 -7.10 -1.30
CA ILE A 267 -16.31 -6.38 -1.78
C ILE A 267 -17.54 -7.19 -1.40
N TYR A 268 -18.48 -6.56 -0.71
CA TYR A 268 -19.79 -7.15 -0.39
C TYR A 268 -20.77 -6.79 -1.51
N GLN A 269 -21.42 -7.81 -2.04
CA GLN A 269 -22.52 -7.65 -3.02
C GLN A 269 -23.84 -7.38 -2.32
#